data_236accbcad2564ad65b7810e8e540671
#
_entry.id   236accbcad2564ad65b7810e8e540671
#
_cell.length_a   1.000
_cell.length_b   1.000
_cell.length_c   1.000
_cell.angle_alpha   90.00
_cell.angle_beta   90.00
_cell.angle_gamma   90.00
#
_symmetry.space_group_name_H-M   'P 1'
#
loop_
_entity.id
_entity.type
_entity.pdbx_description
1 polymer ?
#
loop_
_entity_poly.entity_id
_entity_poly.type
_entity_poly.pdbx_seq_one_letter_code
_entity_poly.pdbx_strand_id
1 'polypeptide(L)'
;IRNMEGDLGIGHVRYSTTGASVAENAQPLVLSYIKGTLALAHNGNLINTPELKWELIQNGAIFHTTTDSEVIAFHVARERVHSKTVEEAVLKTARKLKGGYALVIMSPRKLIGVRDPLGLKPLCLGKRDNTYVLASESCALTSVGAEFIRDIEPGEMITISRNGIESNKELSTGKHAHCVFEYIYFARLDSMMDGVKIYDARIRGGKSLAKSYPVEADL
;
A
#
# COMPACT_ATOMS: atom_id res chain seq x y z
N ILE A 1 -17.50 13.48 -2.59
CA ILE A 1 -16.60 13.69 -1.42
C ILE A 1 -17.18 14.77 -0.48
N ARG A 2 -17.73 15.90 -1.01
CA ARG A 2 -18.19 17.03 -0.15
C ARG A 2 -19.31 16.70 0.84
N ASN A 3 -20.03 15.60 0.65
CA ASN A 3 -21.16 15.18 1.48
C ASN A 3 -20.90 13.84 2.20
N MET A 4 -19.65 13.40 2.31
CA MET A 4 -19.31 12.19 3.04
C MET A 4 -19.04 12.53 4.51
N GLU A 5 -19.80 11.90 5.40
CA GLU A 5 -19.60 11.98 6.84
C GLU A 5 -18.93 10.70 7.35
N GLY A 6 -17.98 10.81 8.26
CA GLY A 6 -17.30 9.65 8.85
C GLY A 6 -15.99 10.01 9.53
N ASP A 7 -15.58 9.16 10.47
CA ASP A 7 -14.31 9.29 11.23
C ASP A 7 -13.10 8.68 10.50
N LEU A 8 -13.35 7.81 9.54
CA LEU A 8 -12.35 7.08 8.77
C LEU A 8 -12.64 7.19 7.28
N GLY A 9 -11.60 7.31 6.47
CA GLY A 9 -11.70 7.36 5.03
C GLY A 9 -10.50 6.69 4.36
N ILE A 10 -10.72 6.09 3.20
CA ILE A 10 -9.70 5.51 2.35
C ILE A 10 -9.92 5.97 0.91
N GLY A 11 -8.85 6.29 0.23
CA GLY A 11 -8.87 6.72 -1.17
C GLY A 11 -7.76 6.06 -1.97
N HIS A 12 -7.95 5.95 -3.28
CA HIS A 12 -6.94 5.40 -4.18
C HIS A 12 -7.03 6.05 -5.56
N VAL A 13 -5.87 6.33 -6.13
CA VAL A 13 -5.72 6.74 -7.53
C VAL A 13 -4.97 5.63 -8.25
N ARG A 14 -5.64 4.96 -9.19
CA ARG A 14 -5.09 3.77 -9.84
C ARG A 14 -4.22 4.16 -11.04
N TYR A 15 -2.96 3.73 -11.03
CA TYR A 15 -2.13 3.59 -12.21
C TYR A 15 -2.16 2.12 -12.65
N SER A 16 -2.66 1.85 -13.86
CA SER A 16 -2.93 0.48 -14.30
C SER A 16 -1.63 -0.27 -14.60
N THR A 17 -1.24 -1.21 -13.73
CA THR A 17 -0.12 -2.14 -13.94
C THR A 17 -0.61 -3.55 -14.22
N THR A 18 -1.61 -4.02 -13.50
CA THR A 18 -2.24 -5.34 -13.67
C THR A 18 -3.74 -5.16 -13.79
N GLY A 19 -4.37 -5.84 -14.76
CA GLY A 19 -5.78 -5.74 -15.08
C GLY A 19 -6.12 -4.53 -15.97
N ALA A 20 -7.27 -4.58 -16.61
CA ALA A 20 -7.75 -3.55 -17.52
C ALA A 20 -8.08 -2.24 -16.81
N SER A 21 -8.00 -1.11 -17.54
CA SER A 21 -8.46 0.21 -17.07
C SER A 21 -9.98 0.34 -17.24
N VAL A 22 -10.74 -0.38 -16.42
CA VAL A 22 -12.20 -0.41 -16.37
C VAL A 22 -12.70 -0.07 -14.98
N ALA A 23 -13.96 0.37 -14.88
CA ALA A 23 -14.54 0.83 -13.60
C ALA A 23 -14.58 -0.27 -12.55
N GLU A 24 -14.76 -1.52 -12.95
CA GLU A 24 -14.80 -2.70 -12.08
C GLU A 24 -13.48 -2.92 -11.33
N ASN A 25 -12.38 -2.45 -11.90
CA ASN A 25 -11.04 -2.52 -11.31
C ASN A 25 -10.69 -1.29 -10.47
N ALA A 26 -11.62 -0.36 -10.27
CA ALA A 26 -11.39 0.81 -9.41
C ALA A 26 -11.19 0.40 -7.95
N GLN A 27 -10.37 1.17 -7.27
CA GLN A 27 -10.09 1.01 -5.85
C GLN A 27 -10.48 2.29 -5.08
N PRO A 28 -10.77 2.22 -3.78
CA PRO A 28 -10.73 1.04 -2.91
C PRO A 28 -11.78 -0.01 -3.27
N LEU A 29 -11.41 -1.28 -3.20
CA LEU A 29 -12.37 -2.38 -3.29
C LEU A 29 -13.16 -2.46 -1.99
N VAL A 30 -14.48 -2.51 -2.08
CA VAL A 30 -15.37 -2.64 -0.92
C VAL A 30 -16.06 -3.99 -0.96
N LEU A 31 -15.88 -4.76 0.10
CA LEU A 31 -16.48 -6.08 0.27
C LEU A 31 -17.37 -6.10 1.51
N SER A 32 -18.58 -6.64 1.34
CA SER A 32 -19.46 -6.99 2.46
C SER A 32 -19.40 -8.49 2.70
N TYR A 33 -19.18 -8.90 3.92
CA TYR A 33 -19.05 -10.29 4.31
C TYR A 33 -19.60 -10.51 5.73
N ILE A 34 -19.60 -11.73 6.23
CA ILE A 34 -20.25 -12.12 7.50
C ILE A 34 -19.82 -11.33 8.75
N LYS A 35 -18.63 -10.71 8.74
CA LYS A 35 -18.13 -9.88 9.86
C LYS A 35 -18.29 -8.38 9.61
N GLY A 36 -19.00 -7.97 8.58
CA GLY A 36 -19.27 -6.58 8.23
C GLY A 36 -18.67 -6.15 6.91
N THR A 37 -18.20 -4.92 6.81
CA THR A 37 -17.64 -4.34 5.59
C THR A 37 -16.12 -4.16 5.74
N LEU A 38 -15.41 -4.39 4.65
CA LEU A 38 -13.99 -4.16 4.50
C LEU A 38 -13.76 -3.33 3.24
N ALA A 39 -12.92 -2.31 3.31
CA ALA A 39 -12.40 -1.62 2.13
C ALA A 39 -10.89 -1.82 2.05
N LEU A 40 -10.36 -2.01 0.83
CA LEU A 40 -8.94 -2.27 0.59
C LEU A 40 -8.44 -1.44 -0.58
N ALA A 41 -7.32 -0.75 -0.37
CA ALA A 41 -6.52 -0.12 -1.41
C ALA A 41 -5.13 -0.78 -1.44
N HIS A 42 -4.63 -1.06 -2.63
CA HIS A 42 -3.38 -1.76 -2.88
C HIS A 42 -2.52 -0.99 -3.88
N ASN A 43 -1.33 -0.62 -3.46
CA ASN A 43 -0.26 -0.17 -4.33
C ASN A 43 0.77 -1.29 -4.46
N GLY A 44 0.92 -1.84 -5.63
CA GLY A 44 1.88 -2.90 -5.87
C GLY A 44 1.42 -3.95 -6.87
N ASN A 45 2.11 -5.08 -6.85
CA ASN A 45 1.79 -6.22 -7.68
C ASN A 45 2.28 -7.52 -7.04
N LEU A 46 1.42 -8.53 -7.01
CA LEU A 46 1.77 -9.86 -6.51
C LEU A 46 2.26 -10.74 -7.64
N ILE A 47 3.28 -11.55 -7.35
CA ILE A 47 3.82 -12.53 -8.30
C ILE A 47 3.15 -13.89 -8.18
N ASN A 48 2.39 -14.15 -7.12
CA ASN A 48 1.69 -15.41 -6.87
C ASN A 48 0.16 -15.28 -6.89
N THR A 49 -0.35 -14.28 -7.62
CA THR A 49 -1.80 -14.07 -7.80
C THR A 49 -2.52 -15.30 -8.36
N PRO A 50 -1.99 -16.02 -9.39
CA PRO A 50 -2.68 -17.19 -9.94
C PRO A 50 -2.91 -18.29 -8.91
N GLU A 51 -1.91 -18.61 -8.10
CA GLU A 51 -2.00 -19.65 -7.06
C GLU A 51 -3.01 -19.27 -5.98
N LEU A 52 -2.93 -18.03 -5.49
CA LEU A 52 -3.85 -17.51 -4.47
C LEU A 52 -5.30 -17.46 -4.99
N LYS A 53 -5.49 -17.03 -6.23
CA LYS A 53 -6.79 -16.99 -6.88
C LYS A 53 -7.37 -18.39 -7.05
N TRP A 54 -6.55 -19.34 -7.49
CA TRP A 54 -6.97 -20.73 -7.67
C TRP A 54 -7.44 -21.35 -6.36
N GLU A 55 -6.71 -21.14 -5.26
CA GLU A 55 -7.12 -21.58 -3.91
C GLU A 55 -8.53 -21.07 -3.54
N LEU A 56 -8.84 -19.83 -3.88
CA LEU A 56 -10.14 -19.24 -3.59
C LEU A 56 -11.24 -19.80 -4.50
N ILE A 57 -10.98 -19.98 -5.81
CA ILE A 57 -11.95 -20.54 -6.78
C ILE A 57 -12.34 -21.96 -6.38
N GLN A 58 -11.38 -22.81 -5.97
CA GLN A 58 -11.68 -24.17 -5.49
C GLN A 58 -12.59 -24.18 -4.25
N ASN A 59 -12.65 -23.08 -3.51
CA ASN A 59 -13.54 -22.89 -2.35
C ASN A 59 -14.79 -22.05 -2.69
N GLY A 60 -15.14 -21.93 -3.98
CA GLY A 60 -16.38 -21.32 -4.46
C GLY A 60 -16.34 -19.79 -4.57
N ALA A 61 -15.17 -19.16 -4.53
CA ALA A 61 -15.09 -17.71 -4.74
C ALA A 61 -15.39 -17.33 -6.20
N ILE A 62 -16.18 -16.29 -6.39
CA ILE A 62 -16.51 -15.68 -7.68
C ILE A 62 -15.84 -14.31 -7.74
N PHE A 63 -15.02 -14.08 -8.76
CA PHE A 63 -14.29 -12.83 -8.95
C PHE A 63 -15.01 -11.92 -9.93
N HIS A 64 -15.03 -10.63 -9.61
CA HIS A 64 -15.65 -9.58 -10.43
C HIS A 64 -14.62 -8.70 -11.12
N THR A 65 -13.38 -8.70 -10.63
CA THR A 65 -12.29 -7.91 -11.18
C THR A 65 -11.17 -8.77 -11.75
N THR A 66 -10.27 -8.14 -12.49
CA THR A 66 -9.06 -8.79 -13.01
C THR A 66 -7.83 -8.44 -12.19
N THR A 67 -8.01 -7.82 -11.01
CA THR A 67 -6.91 -7.32 -10.17
C THR A 67 -6.49 -8.34 -9.11
N ASP A 68 -5.22 -8.30 -8.73
CA ASP A 68 -4.69 -9.01 -7.56
C ASP A 68 -5.25 -8.45 -6.24
N SER A 69 -5.67 -7.20 -6.23
CA SER A 69 -6.28 -6.55 -5.06
C SER A 69 -7.54 -7.26 -4.58
N GLU A 70 -8.39 -7.77 -5.50
CA GLU A 70 -9.57 -8.56 -5.15
C GLU A 70 -9.17 -9.89 -4.50
N VAL A 71 -8.12 -10.53 -5.01
CA VAL A 71 -7.58 -11.77 -4.43
C VAL A 71 -7.12 -11.53 -2.99
N ILE A 72 -6.40 -10.43 -2.73
CA ILE A 72 -6.00 -10.05 -1.37
C ILE A 72 -7.22 -9.84 -0.48
N ALA A 73 -8.20 -9.07 -0.94
CA ALA A 73 -9.40 -8.73 -0.17
C ALA A 73 -10.21 -9.98 0.19
N PHE A 74 -10.36 -10.93 -0.73
CA PHE A 74 -11.02 -12.22 -0.47
C PHE A 74 -10.25 -13.08 0.54
N HIS A 75 -8.92 -13.13 0.46
CA HIS A 75 -8.11 -13.83 1.47
C HIS A 75 -8.26 -13.21 2.85
N VAL A 76 -8.24 -11.87 2.97
CA VAL A 76 -8.46 -11.19 4.25
C VAL A 76 -9.86 -11.50 4.80
N ALA A 77 -10.90 -11.44 3.96
CA ALA A 77 -12.27 -11.75 4.37
C ALA A 77 -12.40 -13.20 4.84
N ARG A 78 -11.79 -14.17 4.13
CA ARG A 78 -11.79 -15.59 4.49
C ARG A 78 -11.05 -15.84 5.81
N GLU A 79 -9.85 -15.32 5.95
CA GLU A 79 -9.07 -15.46 7.19
C GLU A 79 -9.81 -14.82 8.38
N ARG A 80 -10.54 -13.72 8.15
CA ARG A 80 -11.28 -13.02 9.20
C ARG A 80 -12.44 -13.86 9.78
N VAL A 81 -12.99 -14.78 9.03
CA VAL A 81 -14.02 -15.72 9.56
C VAL A 81 -13.47 -16.54 10.71
N HIS A 82 -12.20 -16.94 10.62
CA HIS A 82 -11.52 -17.84 11.56
C HIS A 82 -10.57 -17.11 12.52
N SER A 83 -10.38 -15.80 12.37
CA SER A 83 -9.52 -14.99 13.22
C SER A 83 -10.31 -14.19 14.25
N LYS A 84 -9.73 -13.98 15.43
CA LYS A 84 -10.35 -13.19 16.50
C LYS A 84 -10.45 -11.71 16.13
N THR A 85 -9.42 -11.19 15.45
CA THR A 85 -9.33 -9.77 15.06
C THR A 85 -9.09 -9.62 13.57
N VAL A 86 -9.30 -8.41 13.04
CA VAL A 86 -9.00 -8.12 11.63
C VAL A 86 -7.49 -8.08 11.38
N GLU A 87 -6.72 -7.64 12.36
CA GLU A 87 -5.25 -7.60 12.31
C GLU A 87 -4.67 -9.00 12.14
N GLU A 88 -5.16 -9.96 12.91
CA GLU A 88 -4.76 -11.36 12.77
C GLU A 88 -5.05 -11.91 11.37
N ALA A 89 -6.22 -11.59 10.82
CA ALA A 89 -6.59 -11.99 9.47
C ALA A 89 -5.68 -11.36 8.40
N VAL A 90 -5.37 -10.08 8.56
CA VAL A 90 -4.46 -9.35 7.66
C VAL A 90 -3.06 -9.95 7.74
N LEU A 91 -2.52 -10.23 8.92
CA LEU A 91 -1.20 -10.86 9.07
C LEU A 91 -1.16 -12.26 8.45
N LYS A 92 -2.18 -13.09 8.69
CA LYS A 92 -2.27 -14.42 8.06
C LYS A 92 -2.29 -14.35 6.55
N THR A 93 -3.03 -13.39 6.00
CA THR A 93 -3.06 -13.14 4.55
C THR A 93 -1.70 -12.67 4.06
N ALA A 94 -1.11 -11.65 4.69
CA ALA A 94 0.15 -11.05 4.27
C ALA A 94 1.31 -12.06 4.23
N ARG A 95 1.32 -13.06 5.11
CA ARG A 95 2.30 -14.17 5.07
C ARG A 95 2.22 -15.03 3.80
N LYS A 96 1.08 -15.03 3.11
CA LYS A 96 0.87 -15.77 1.85
C LYS A 96 1.26 -14.95 0.63
N LEU A 97 1.28 -13.62 0.76
CA LEU A 97 1.54 -12.72 -0.37
C LEU A 97 3.03 -12.75 -0.76
N LYS A 98 3.29 -12.81 -2.07
CA LYS A 98 4.63 -12.68 -2.65
C LYS A 98 4.63 -11.54 -3.67
N GLY A 99 5.60 -10.65 -3.58
CA GLY A 99 5.72 -9.46 -4.43
C GLY A 99 5.91 -8.19 -3.62
N GLY A 100 5.88 -7.04 -4.30
CA GLY A 100 5.93 -5.73 -3.66
C GLY A 100 4.52 -5.18 -3.45
N TYR A 101 4.19 -4.81 -2.21
CA TYR A 101 2.88 -4.27 -1.90
C TYR A 101 2.89 -3.29 -0.73
N ALA A 102 2.06 -2.27 -0.84
CA ALA A 102 1.59 -1.47 0.28
C ALA A 102 0.07 -1.53 0.30
N LEU A 103 -0.49 -1.96 1.43
CA LEU A 103 -1.94 -2.12 1.61
C LEU A 103 -2.45 -1.08 2.60
N VAL A 104 -3.60 -0.50 2.30
CA VAL A 104 -4.41 0.23 3.27
C VAL A 104 -5.77 -0.44 3.34
N ILE A 105 -6.13 -0.92 4.52
CA ILE A 105 -7.35 -1.68 4.76
C ILE A 105 -8.18 -0.94 5.81
N MET A 106 -9.43 -0.69 5.49
CA MET A 106 -10.37 -0.05 6.40
C MET A 106 -11.47 -1.04 6.81
N SER A 107 -11.67 -1.16 8.10
CA SER A 107 -12.84 -1.79 8.72
C SER A 107 -13.69 -0.71 9.40
N PRO A 108 -14.90 -1.00 9.91
CA PRO A 108 -15.75 0.03 10.52
C PRO A 108 -15.13 0.81 11.69
N ARG A 109 -14.06 0.33 12.30
CA ARG A 109 -13.43 0.94 13.49
C ARG A 109 -11.93 1.10 13.41
N LYS A 110 -11.28 0.62 12.35
CA LYS A 110 -9.82 0.57 12.25
C LYS A 110 -9.35 0.84 10.84
N LEU A 111 -8.23 1.54 10.77
CA LEU A 111 -7.43 1.70 9.56
C LEU A 111 -6.13 0.93 9.75
N ILE A 112 -5.79 0.06 8.81
CA ILE A 112 -4.61 -0.81 8.88
C ILE A 112 -3.76 -0.53 7.65
N GLY A 113 -2.48 -0.22 7.88
CA GLY A 113 -1.46 -0.14 6.84
C GLY A 113 -0.53 -1.34 6.91
N VAL A 114 -0.16 -1.93 5.78
CA VAL A 114 0.83 -3.02 5.71
C VAL A 114 1.82 -2.72 4.60
N ARG A 115 3.11 -2.79 4.92
CA ARG A 115 4.18 -2.70 3.92
C ARG A 115 4.80 -4.08 3.69
N ASP A 116 5.13 -4.41 2.45
CA ASP A 116 5.72 -5.71 2.11
C ASP A 116 7.02 -5.99 2.89
N PRO A 117 7.39 -7.28 3.09
CA PRO A 117 8.53 -7.67 3.94
C PRO A 117 9.89 -7.13 3.50
N LEU A 118 10.03 -6.68 2.26
CA LEU A 118 11.26 -6.08 1.73
C LEU A 118 11.18 -4.55 1.64
N GLY A 119 9.97 -3.97 1.77
CA GLY A 119 9.75 -2.53 1.64
C GLY A 119 9.84 -2.03 0.19
N LEU A 120 9.51 -2.89 -0.79
CA LEU A 120 9.58 -2.54 -2.21
C LEU A 120 8.60 -1.42 -2.57
N LYS A 121 7.40 -1.42 -1.94
CA LYS A 121 6.43 -0.34 -2.12
C LYS A 121 6.43 0.61 -0.93
N PRO A 122 6.33 1.92 -1.17
CA PRO A 122 6.35 2.90 -0.11
C PRO A 122 5.02 2.97 0.65
N LEU A 123 5.12 3.26 1.93
CA LEU A 123 4.00 3.62 2.79
C LEU A 123 4.54 4.48 3.93
N CYS A 124 3.92 5.61 4.19
CA CYS A 124 4.34 6.51 5.26
C CYS A 124 3.17 6.91 6.16
N LEU A 125 3.53 7.32 7.37
CA LEU A 125 2.63 7.80 8.41
C LEU A 125 2.84 9.30 8.62
N GLY A 126 1.75 10.03 8.65
CA GLY A 126 1.70 11.42 9.06
C GLY A 126 0.62 11.68 10.09
N LYS A 127 0.59 12.91 10.61
CA LYS A 127 -0.40 13.36 11.57
C LYS A 127 -0.82 14.79 11.26
N ARG A 128 -2.10 15.06 11.35
CA ARG A 128 -2.67 16.41 11.33
C ARG A 128 -3.61 16.52 12.52
N ASP A 129 -3.31 17.43 13.43
CA ASP A 129 -4.05 17.58 14.69
C ASP A 129 -4.16 16.23 15.44
N ASN A 130 -5.37 15.72 15.62
CA ASN A 130 -5.64 14.43 16.26
C ASN A 130 -5.86 13.29 15.23
N THR A 131 -5.67 13.56 13.93
CA THR A 131 -5.92 12.60 12.86
C THR A 131 -4.62 12.04 12.33
N TYR A 132 -4.52 10.72 12.24
CA TYR A 132 -3.42 10.03 11.58
C TYR A 132 -3.74 9.77 10.10
N VAL A 133 -2.72 9.87 9.26
CA VAL A 133 -2.82 9.72 7.81
C VAL A 133 -1.78 8.70 7.36
N LEU A 134 -2.23 7.71 6.59
CA LEU A 134 -1.36 6.81 5.83
C LEU A 134 -1.36 7.23 4.37
N ALA A 135 -0.18 7.31 3.77
CA ALA A 135 -0.03 7.68 2.37
C ALA A 135 1.09 6.88 1.70
N SER A 136 1.00 6.71 0.39
CA SER A 136 2.09 6.10 -0.40
C SER A 136 3.32 7.01 -0.44
N GLU A 137 3.13 8.34 -0.40
CA GLU A 137 4.22 9.32 -0.54
C GLU A 137 4.07 10.46 0.47
N SER A 138 5.21 10.98 0.96
CA SER A 138 5.23 12.10 1.91
C SER A 138 4.64 13.41 1.33
N CYS A 139 4.71 13.63 0.03
CA CYS A 139 4.07 14.79 -0.62
C CYS A 139 2.55 14.78 -0.47
N ALA A 140 1.92 13.62 -0.39
CA ALA A 140 0.48 13.51 -0.13
C ALA A 140 0.13 13.98 1.29
N LEU A 141 0.98 13.71 2.28
CA LEU A 141 0.83 14.21 3.64
C LEU A 141 0.88 15.75 3.65
N THR A 142 1.88 16.32 2.99
CA THR A 142 2.01 17.78 2.84
C THR A 142 0.79 18.39 2.18
N SER A 143 0.24 17.75 1.15
CA SER A 143 -0.94 18.24 0.42
C SER A 143 -2.21 18.34 1.28
N VAL A 144 -2.32 17.52 2.32
CA VAL A 144 -3.44 17.56 3.28
C VAL A 144 -3.10 18.30 4.57
N GLY A 145 -1.91 18.93 4.64
CA GLY A 145 -1.46 19.65 5.83
C GLY A 145 -1.10 18.74 7.01
N ALA A 146 -0.73 17.49 6.73
CA ALA A 146 -0.25 16.56 7.73
C ALA A 146 1.27 16.61 7.85
N GLU A 147 1.77 16.56 9.07
CA GLU A 147 3.21 16.41 9.33
C GLU A 147 3.65 14.97 9.08
N PHE A 148 4.78 14.79 8.40
CA PHE A 148 5.41 13.49 8.23
C PHE A 148 6.00 13.01 9.55
N ILE A 149 5.61 11.82 10.00
CA ILE A 149 6.17 11.19 11.20
C ILE A 149 7.33 10.26 10.80
N ARG A 150 7.05 9.27 9.94
CA ARG A 150 8.04 8.29 9.48
C ARG A 150 7.52 7.46 8.31
N ASP A 151 8.41 6.79 7.63
CA ASP A 151 8.05 5.67 6.77
C ASP A 151 7.61 4.46 7.63
N ILE A 152 6.72 3.63 7.08
CA ILE A 152 6.38 2.32 7.64
C ILE A 152 7.52 1.38 7.28
N GLU A 153 8.04 0.65 8.26
CA GLU A 153 9.18 -0.24 8.04
C GLU A 153 8.83 -1.46 7.15
N PRO A 154 9.82 -2.06 6.47
CA PRO A 154 9.61 -3.30 5.75
C PRO A 154 9.03 -4.40 6.64
N GLY A 155 7.91 -5.00 6.21
CA GLY A 155 7.20 -6.03 6.97
C GLY A 155 6.47 -5.51 8.20
N GLU A 156 6.26 -4.21 8.32
CA GLU A 156 5.45 -3.63 9.38
C GLU A 156 3.98 -3.56 8.99
N MET A 157 3.13 -3.94 9.92
CA MET A 157 1.71 -3.62 9.95
C MET A 157 1.44 -2.59 11.03
N ILE A 158 0.79 -1.49 10.67
CA ILE A 158 0.33 -0.45 11.58
C ILE A 158 -1.20 -0.47 11.65
N THR A 159 -1.75 -0.40 12.86
CA THR A 159 -3.18 -0.30 13.12
C THR A 159 -3.49 1.02 13.80
N ILE A 160 -4.40 1.78 13.21
CA ILE A 160 -4.91 3.04 13.74
C ILE A 160 -6.36 2.81 14.18
N SER A 161 -6.67 3.15 15.41
CA SER A 161 -8.00 3.01 16.01
C SER A 161 -8.27 4.16 16.99
N ARG A 162 -9.44 4.16 17.63
CA ARG A 162 -9.74 5.12 18.71
C ARG A 162 -8.83 4.96 19.93
N ASN A 163 -8.16 3.81 20.08
CA ASN A 163 -7.21 3.53 21.17
C ASN A 163 -5.78 4.03 20.84
N GLY A 164 -5.57 4.59 19.65
CA GLY A 164 -4.27 5.06 19.18
C GLY A 164 -3.70 4.20 18.07
N ILE A 165 -2.36 4.14 18.02
CA ILE A 165 -1.59 3.41 17.01
C ILE A 165 -0.92 2.21 17.65
N GLU A 166 -1.02 1.07 16.97
CA GLU A 166 -0.31 -0.16 17.30
C GLU A 166 0.55 -0.58 16.11
N SER A 167 1.79 -1.02 16.37
CA SER A 167 2.72 -1.53 15.37
C SER A 167 3.01 -3.00 15.60
N ASN A 168 2.98 -3.78 14.52
CA ASN A 168 3.35 -5.19 14.53
C ASN A 168 4.37 -5.45 13.42
N LYS A 169 5.51 -6.05 13.76
CA LYS A 169 6.64 -6.32 12.84
C LYS A 169 6.85 -7.81 12.56
N GLU A 170 5.86 -8.65 12.75
CA GLU A 170 5.96 -10.11 12.55
C GLU A 170 6.27 -10.52 11.10
N LEU A 171 6.02 -9.65 10.12
CA LEU A 171 6.34 -9.91 8.71
C LEU A 171 7.77 -9.47 8.34
N SER A 172 8.48 -8.78 9.25
CA SER A 172 9.82 -8.28 8.97
C SER A 172 10.82 -9.42 8.82
N THR A 173 11.61 -9.34 7.76
CA THR A 173 12.71 -10.29 7.49
C THR A 173 14.08 -9.72 7.90
N GLY A 174 14.13 -8.48 8.39
CA GLY A 174 15.35 -7.74 8.63
C GLY A 174 16.09 -7.32 7.35
N LYS A 175 15.52 -7.60 6.19
CA LYS A 175 16.06 -7.20 4.89
C LYS A 175 15.28 -6.00 4.36
N HIS A 176 15.99 -5.13 3.62
CA HIS A 176 15.40 -3.98 2.97
C HIS A 176 15.84 -3.96 1.51
N ALA A 177 14.90 -3.78 0.59
CA ALA A 177 15.15 -3.59 -0.83
C ALA A 177 14.32 -2.42 -1.36
N HIS A 178 14.93 -1.65 -2.25
CA HIS A 178 14.24 -0.52 -2.88
C HIS A 178 13.87 -0.85 -4.32
N CYS A 179 12.65 -0.50 -4.70
CA CYS A 179 12.29 -0.52 -6.12
C CYS A 179 12.88 0.72 -6.78
N VAL A 180 13.84 0.53 -7.68
CA VAL A 180 14.49 1.64 -8.39
C VAL A 180 13.48 2.51 -9.15
N PHE A 181 12.40 1.94 -9.67
CA PHE A 181 11.36 2.68 -10.38
C PHE A 181 10.62 3.70 -9.50
N GLU A 182 10.51 3.48 -8.21
CA GLU A 182 9.95 4.49 -7.30
C GLU A 182 10.81 5.76 -7.32
N TYR A 183 12.14 5.62 -7.31
CA TYR A 183 13.07 6.74 -7.29
C TYR A 183 13.21 7.44 -8.63
N ILE A 184 13.26 6.70 -9.74
CA ILE A 184 13.53 7.29 -11.07
C ILE A 184 12.27 7.72 -11.83
N TYR A 185 11.09 7.16 -11.48
CA TYR A 185 9.89 7.39 -12.28
C TYR A 185 8.63 7.71 -11.46
N PHE A 186 8.18 6.83 -10.52
CA PHE A 186 6.87 6.95 -9.92
C PHE A 186 6.74 8.11 -8.91
N ALA A 187 7.66 8.20 -7.94
CA ALA A 187 7.54 9.16 -6.87
C ALA A 187 7.68 10.61 -7.35
N ARG A 188 6.93 11.51 -6.74
CA ARG A 188 7.07 12.95 -7.00
C ARG A 188 8.42 13.46 -6.49
N LEU A 189 8.93 14.49 -7.16
CA LEU A 189 10.25 15.08 -6.85
C LEU A 189 10.36 15.63 -5.42
N ASP A 190 9.26 16.12 -4.88
CA ASP A 190 9.15 16.69 -3.54
C ASP A 190 8.91 15.63 -2.45
N SER A 191 8.82 14.36 -2.82
CA SER A 191 8.69 13.26 -1.87
C SER A 191 10.02 12.89 -1.23
N MET A 192 9.93 12.40 0.02
CA MET A 192 10.98 11.69 0.73
C MET A 192 10.53 10.25 0.95
N MET A 193 11.42 9.29 0.72
CA MET A 193 11.16 7.87 0.85
C MET A 193 12.38 7.17 1.47
N ASP A 194 12.16 6.45 2.57
CA ASP A 194 13.23 5.76 3.30
C ASP A 194 14.45 6.66 3.58
N GLY A 195 14.19 7.91 3.97
CA GLY A 195 15.20 8.92 4.28
C GLY A 195 15.89 9.57 3.07
N VAL A 196 15.49 9.22 1.84
CA VAL A 196 16.07 9.78 0.60
C VAL A 196 15.09 10.73 -0.07
N LYS A 197 15.54 11.96 -0.33
CA LYS A 197 14.79 12.90 -1.17
C LYS A 197 14.82 12.43 -2.63
N ILE A 198 13.67 12.30 -3.26
CA ILE A 198 13.54 11.83 -4.65
C ILE A 198 14.27 12.79 -5.61
N TYR A 199 14.17 14.10 -5.39
CA TYR A 199 14.90 15.09 -6.17
C TYR A 199 16.41 14.82 -6.18
N ASP A 200 17.02 14.60 -5.01
CA ASP A 200 18.45 14.33 -4.88
C ASP A 200 18.86 13.00 -5.54
N ALA A 201 17.99 11.98 -5.44
CA ALA A 201 18.23 10.71 -6.13
C ALA A 201 18.27 10.89 -7.65
N ARG A 202 17.33 11.66 -8.22
CA ARG A 202 17.29 11.93 -9.66
C ARG A 202 18.45 12.81 -10.14
N ILE A 203 18.85 13.82 -9.36
CA ILE A 203 20.05 14.62 -9.66
C ILE A 203 21.31 13.73 -9.69
N ARG A 204 21.48 12.83 -8.73
CA ARG A 204 22.61 11.88 -8.73
C ARG A 204 22.56 10.94 -9.94
N GLY A 205 21.36 10.44 -10.28
CA GLY A 205 21.17 9.61 -11.47
C GLY A 205 21.54 10.35 -12.76
N GLY A 206 21.08 11.59 -12.94
CA GLY A 206 21.42 12.42 -14.09
C GLY A 206 22.92 12.71 -14.20
N LYS A 207 23.58 13.04 -13.07
CA LYS A 207 25.04 13.23 -13.05
C LYS A 207 25.80 11.97 -13.44
N SER A 208 25.35 10.80 -12.96
CA SER A 208 25.96 9.51 -13.31
C SER A 208 25.78 9.20 -14.79
N LEU A 209 24.58 9.46 -15.33
CA LEU A 209 24.28 9.26 -16.75
C LEU A 209 25.18 10.15 -17.64
N ALA A 210 25.25 11.43 -17.36
CA ALA A 210 26.10 12.37 -18.12
C ALA A 210 27.58 11.98 -18.09
N LYS A 211 28.07 11.44 -16.96
CA LYS A 211 29.43 10.93 -16.84
C LYS A 211 29.67 9.65 -17.67
N SER A 212 28.69 8.74 -17.69
CA SER A 212 28.83 7.44 -18.38
C SER A 212 28.60 7.56 -19.89
N TYR A 213 27.78 8.51 -20.30
CA TYR A 213 27.41 8.76 -21.69
C TYR A 213 27.53 10.26 -22.01
N PRO A 214 28.77 10.78 -22.11
CA PRO A 214 28.98 12.18 -22.42
C PRO A 214 28.48 12.51 -23.84
N VAL A 215 27.81 13.63 -23.98
CA VAL A 215 27.31 14.16 -25.24
C VAL A 215 27.91 15.53 -25.43
N GLU A 216 28.45 15.83 -26.63
CA GLU A 216 28.84 17.18 -26.98
C GLU A 216 27.56 17.99 -27.25
N ALA A 217 27.34 19.00 -26.43
CA ALA A 217 26.18 19.89 -26.52
C ALA A 217 26.58 21.29 -26.03
N ASP A 218 25.86 22.30 -26.50
CA ASP A 218 26.13 23.70 -26.14
C ASP A 218 25.60 24.05 -24.71
N LEU A 219 24.70 23.25 -24.18
CA LEU A 219 24.10 23.37 -22.83
C LEU A 219 23.97 22.01 -22.16
#